data_f795cd603323775868860b3ee06165b8
#
_entry.id   f795cd603323775868860b3ee06165b8
#
_cell.length_a   1.000
_cell.length_b   1.000
_cell.length_c   1.000
_cell.angle_alpha   90.00
_cell.angle_beta   90.00
_cell.angle_gamma   90.00
#
_symmetry.space_group_name_H-M   'P 1'
#
loop_
_entity.id
_entity.type
_entity.pdbx_description
1 polymer ?
#
loop_
_entity_poly.entity_id
_entity_poly.type
_entity_poly.pdbx_seq_one_letter_code
_entity_poly.pdbx_strand_id
1 'polypeptide(L)' 'MTNNDAAKSADKPTLQVKLVRSINGTRESHRATVRGLGLRRLNSVSTLEDTPAVRGMINKVSYLVQVI' A
#
# COMPACT_ATOMS: atom_id res chain seq x y z
N MET A 1 -5.08 -17.57 17.45
CA MET A 1 -5.54 -17.60 16.61
C MET A 1 -4.98 -16.85 15.70
N THR A 2 -4.40 -16.12 15.85
CA THR A 2 -3.83 -15.45 14.99
C THR A 2 -2.86 -16.13 14.24
N ASN A 3 -2.51 -17.29 14.52
CA ASN A 3 -1.69 -18.02 13.71
C ASN A 3 -2.16 -18.15 12.41
N ASN A 4 -3.41 -18.01 12.22
CA ASN A 4 -3.96 -18.09 10.93
C ASN A 4 -3.41 -17.05 10.07
N ASP A 5 -3.00 -15.95 10.62
CA ASP A 5 -2.44 -14.89 9.81
C ASP A 5 -1.15 -15.32 9.19
N ALA A 6 -0.37 -16.05 9.92
CA ALA A 6 0.87 -16.52 9.37
C ALA A 6 0.62 -17.50 8.25
N ALA A 7 -0.37 -18.34 8.42
CA ALA A 7 -0.69 -19.28 7.39
C ALA A 7 -1.19 -18.57 6.17
N LYS A 8 -1.96 -17.53 6.33
CA LYS A 8 -2.41 -16.80 5.18
C LYS A 8 -1.26 -16.16 4.47
N SER A 9 -0.31 -15.66 5.20
CA SER A 9 0.83 -15.03 4.58
C SER A 9 1.61 -16.03 3.76
N ALA A 10 1.66 -17.25 4.19
CA ALA A 10 2.35 -18.28 3.44
C ALA A 10 1.60 -18.60 2.15
N ASP A 11 0.28 -18.61 2.21
CA ASP A 11 -0.50 -18.95 1.04
C ASP A 11 -0.63 -17.79 0.06
N LYS A 12 -0.59 -16.58 0.54
CA LYS A 12 -0.80 -15.41 -0.30
C LYS A 12 0.38 -14.47 -0.17
N PRO A 13 1.04 -14.16 -1.26
CA PRO A 13 2.16 -13.24 -1.18
C PRO A 13 1.66 -11.88 -0.70
N THR A 14 2.48 -11.22 0.07
CA THR A 14 2.19 -9.88 0.55
C THR A 14 3.32 -8.96 0.16
N LEU A 15 3.06 -7.68 0.14
CA LEU A 15 4.08 -6.69 -0.11
C LEU A 15 3.89 -5.53 0.84
N GLN A 16 4.95 -4.79 1.04
CA GLN A 16 4.90 -3.63 1.90
C GLN A 16 5.17 -2.40 1.06
N VAL A 17 4.40 -1.35 1.30
CA VAL A 17 4.57 -0.09 0.62
C VAL A 17 4.79 1.00 1.64
N LYS A 18 5.62 1.96 1.27
CA LYS A 18 5.94 3.07 2.15
C LYS A 18 5.63 4.36 1.41
N LEU A 19 5.01 5.31 2.09
CA LEU A 19 4.73 6.61 1.52
C LEU A 19 6.01 7.44 1.62
N VAL A 20 6.64 7.69 0.48
CA VAL A 20 7.92 8.38 0.45
C VAL A 20 7.80 9.85 0.09
N ARG A 21 6.63 10.29 -0.36
CA ARG A 21 6.40 11.69 -0.66
C ARG A 21 5.08 12.14 -0.07
N SER A 22 5.02 13.42 0.31
CA SER A 22 3.80 13.98 0.86
C SER A 22 2.70 13.98 -0.19
N ILE A 23 1.47 13.76 0.24
CA ILE A 23 0.32 13.78 -0.65
C ILE A 23 -0.24 15.19 -0.78
N ASN A 24 0.36 16.17 -0.13
CA ASN A 24 -0.09 17.55 -0.25
C ASN A 24 0.11 18.02 -1.68
N GLY A 25 -0.90 18.65 -2.23
CA GLY A 25 -0.83 19.12 -3.61
C GLY A 25 -1.10 18.01 -4.63
N THR A 26 -1.41 16.81 -4.18
CA THR A 26 -1.71 15.70 -5.07
C THR A 26 -3.19 15.71 -5.43
N ARG A 27 -3.53 15.19 -6.58
CA ARG A 27 -4.92 15.07 -6.99
C ARG A 27 -5.70 14.27 -5.98
N GLU A 28 -6.96 14.64 -5.80
CA GLU A 28 -7.80 13.97 -4.83
C GLU A 28 -7.93 12.48 -5.11
N SER A 29 -8.01 12.10 -6.37
CA SER A 29 -8.10 10.68 -6.72
C SER A 29 -6.86 9.91 -6.27
N HIS A 30 -5.69 10.54 -6.37
CA HIS A 30 -4.45 9.91 -5.94
C HIS A 30 -4.39 9.83 -4.41
N ARG A 31 -4.89 10.86 -3.74
CA ARG A 31 -4.94 10.82 -2.27
C ARG A 31 -5.87 9.71 -1.79
N ALA A 32 -6.99 9.55 -2.48
CA ALA A 32 -7.93 8.49 -2.14
C ALA A 32 -7.29 7.13 -2.35
N THR A 33 -6.49 6.97 -3.40
CA THR A 33 -5.78 5.72 -3.66
C THR A 33 -4.78 5.43 -2.56
N VAL A 34 -4.02 6.44 -2.14
CA VAL A 34 -3.05 6.29 -1.06
C VAL A 34 -3.75 5.88 0.24
N ARG A 35 -4.89 6.49 0.52
CA ARG A 35 -5.66 6.11 1.71
C ARG A 35 -6.16 4.68 1.60
N GLY A 36 -6.57 4.27 0.42
CA GLY A 36 -7.00 2.90 0.18
C GLY A 36 -5.87 1.91 0.40
N LEU A 37 -4.62 2.34 0.22
CA LEU A 37 -3.48 1.51 0.50
C LEU A 37 -3.13 1.49 2.00
N GLY A 38 -3.81 2.30 2.79
CA GLY A 38 -3.57 2.35 4.23
C GLY A 38 -2.48 3.32 4.63
N LEU A 39 -2.04 4.17 3.73
CA LEU A 39 -0.99 5.12 4.02
C LEU A 39 -1.59 6.48 4.33
N ARG A 40 -1.21 7.07 5.43
CA ARG A 40 -1.77 8.35 5.86
C ARG A 40 -0.74 9.44 6.01
N ARG A 41 0.47 9.08 6.36
CA ARG A 41 1.52 10.05 6.63
C ARG A 41 2.74 9.72 5.84
N LEU A 42 3.60 10.71 5.70
CA LEU A 42 4.90 10.48 5.13
C LEU A 42 5.63 9.43 5.98
N ASN A 43 6.28 8.52 5.33
CA ASN A 43 7.00 7.41 5.96
C ASN A 43 6.10 6.34 6.58
N SER A 44 4.78 6.40 6.35
CA SER A 44 3.91 5.30 6.75
C SER A 44 4.21 4.06 5.93
N VAL A 45 4.11 2.92 6.55
CA VAL A 45 4.30 1.63 5.88
C VAL A 45 3.04 0.80 6.05
N SER A 46 2.61 0.15 5.00
CA SER A 46 1.43 -0.70 5.06
C SER A 46 1.75 -2.02 4.39
N THR A 47 1.22 -3.10 4.96
CA THR A 47 1.37 -4.44 4.38
C THR A 47 0.07 -4.79 3.68
N LEU A 48 0.17 -5.19 2.44
CA LEU A 48 -1.00 -5.46 1.61
C LEU A 48 -0.84 -6.79 0.91
N GLU A 49 -1.95 -7.37 0.51
CA GLU A 49 -1.89 -8.59 -0.28
C GLU A 49 -1.45 -8.22 -1.69
N ASP A 50 -0.66 -9.07 -2.30
CA ASP A 50 -0.16 -8.83 -3.65
C ASP A 50 -1.21 -9.29 -4.65
N THR A 51 -2.16 -8.43 -4.94
CA THR A 51 -3.24 -8.72 -5.88
C THR A 51 -3.16 -7.74 -7.04
N PRO A 52 -3.74 -8.08 -8.17
CA PRO A 52 -3.76 -7.14 -9.30
C PRO A 52 -4.40 -5.80 -8.95
N ALA A 53 -5.42 -5.80 -8.10
CA ALA A 53 -6.06 -4.57 -7.68
C ALA A 53 -5.10 -3.69 -6.89
N VAL A 54 -4.38 -4.28 -5.94
CA VAL A 54 -3.43 -3.55 -5.12
C VAL A 54 -2.28 -3.04 -6.00
N ARG A 55 -1.80 -3.88 -6.92
CA ARG A 55 -0.73 -3.46 -7.80
C ARG A 55 -1.15 -2.30 -8.68
N GLY A 56 -2.40 -2.31 -9.15
CA GLY A 56 -2.92 -1.20 -9.93
C GLY A 56 -2.97 0.10 -9.14
N MET A 57 -3.35 0.02 -7.87
CA MET A 57 -3.37 1.18 -7.00
C MET A 57 -1.96 1.71 -6.77
N ILE A 58 -1.02 0.83 -6.53
CA ILE A 58 0.36 1.22 -6.29
C ILE A 58 0.93 1.87 -7.56
N ASN A 59 0.64 1.28 -8.72
CA ASN A 59 1.14 1.82 -9.97
C ASN A 59 0.60 3.22 -10.24
N LYS A 60 -0.63 3.47 -9.87
CA LYS A 60 -1.25 4.78 -10.07
C LYS A 60 -0.54 5.86 -9.26
N VAL A 61 -0.05 5.53 -8.09
CA VAL A 61 0.61 6.49 -7.21
C VAL A 61 2.07 6.12 -6.96
N SER A 62 2.69 5.44 -7.93
CA SER A 62 4.07 4.97 -7.75
C SER A 62 5.05 6.11 -7.50
N TYR A 63 4.72 7.31 -7.93
CA TYR A 63 5.59 8.46 -7.69
C TYR A 63 5.50 8.96 -6.24
N LEU A 64 4.56 8.43 -5.47
CA LEU A 64 4.38 8.81 -4.07
C LEU A 64 4.79 7.71 -3.11
N VAL A 65 4.76 6.47 -3.56
CA VAL A 65 5.00 5.31 -2.69
C VAL A 65 6.10 4.44 -3.25
N GLN A 66 6.66 3.63 -2.39
CA GLN A 66 7.71 2.71 -2.79
C GLN A 66 7.42 1.35 -2.18
N VAL A 67 7.56 0.31 -2.97
CA VAL A 67 7.44 -1.06 -2.46
C VAL A 67 8.78 -1.43 -1.84
N ILE A 68 8.74 -1.84 -0.62
CA ILE A 68 9.96 -2.22 0.09
C ILE A 68 10.07 -3.71 0.30
#